data_f0ef567341ce59a476b04ddf1dca2a13
#
_entry.id   f0ef567341ce59a476b04ddf1dca2a13
#
_cell.length_a   1.000
_cell.length_b   1.000
_cell.length_c   1.000
_cell.angle_alpha   90.00
_cell.angle_beta   90.00
_cell.angle_gamma   90.00
#
_symmetry.space_group_name_H-M   'P 1'
#
loop_
_entity.id
_entity.type
_entity.pdbx_description
1 polymer ?
#
loop_
_entity_poly.entity_id
_entity_poly.type
_entity_poly.pdbx_seq_one_letter_code
_entity_poly.pdbx_strand_id
1 'polypeptide(L)'
;MNKAYANEISLTTNEALVLQQVYEDGGDDAAILAAQMGMPRRTAMNVLADLRHNGLMAINRVYGDAWVRLTTRGKRLVQRIWPEAQAIAA
;
A
#
# COMPACT_ATOMS: atom_id res chain seq x y z
N MET A 1 -20.35 7.76 4.96
CA MET A 1 -19.42 7.10 4.26
C MET A 1 -19.48 5.62 4.47
N ASN A 2 -19.40 4.99 3.48
CA ASN A 2 -19.50 3.63 3.57
C ASN A 2 -18.21 2.98 3.83
N LYS A 3 -18.23 2.08 4.69
CA LYS A 3 -17.05 1.40 5.00
C LYS A 3 -17.30 -0.07 4.80
N ALA A 4 -17.18 -0.46 3.59
CA ALA A 4 -17.35 -1.84 3.26
C ALA A 4 -16.44 -2.73 4.11
N TYR A 5 -15.37 -2.14 4.59
CA TYR A 5 -14.40 -2.83 5.43
C TYR A 5 -14.26 -2.11 6.76
N ALA A 6 -15.38 -1.65 7.27
CA ALA A 6 -15.40 -0.80 8.46
C ALA A 6 -14.83 -1.48 9.68
N ASN A 7 -14.99 -2.79 9.80
CA ASN A 7 -14.47 -3.50 10.95
C ASN A 7 -12.97 -3.64 10.93
N GLU A 8 -12.33 -3.14 9.88
CA GLU A 8 -10.90 -3.24 9.72
C GLU A 8 -10.29 -1.87 9.66
N ILE A 9 -10.13 -1.33 8.48
CA ILE A 9 -9.43 -0.07 8.31
C ILE A 9 -10.12 0.76 7.25
N SER A 10 -10.34 2.02 7.57
CA SER A 10 -10.79 2.99 6.56
C SER A 10 -9.58 3.47 5.81
N LEU A 11 -9.63 3.38 4.50
CA LEU A 11 -8.55 3.82 3.64
C LEU A 11 -8.91 5.12 2.95
N THR A 12 -7.93 6.02 2.87
CA THR A 12 -8.06 7.17 1.98
C THR A 12 -7.83 6.70 0.54
N THR A 13 -8.19 7.56 -0.42
CA THR A 13 -7.94 7.25 -1.83
C THR A 13 -6.46 7.00 -2.08
N ASN A 14 -5.60 7.84 -1.54
CA ASN A 14 -4.16 7.67 -1.73
C ASN A 14 -3.67 6.36 -1.13
N GLU A 15 -4.16 6.00 0.04
CA GLU A 15 -3.77 4.74 0.67
C GLU A 15 -4.21 3.55 -0.17
N ALA A 16 -5.42 3.59 -0.69
CA ALA A 16 -5.93 2.51 -1.54
C ALA A 16 -5.11 2.37 -2.80
N LEU A 17 -4.77 3.48 -3.44
CA LEU A 17 -3.98 3.45 -4.67
C LEU A 17 -2.58 2.91 -4.41
N VAL A 18 -1.95 3.32 -3.32
CA VAL A 18 -0.61 2.84 -2.98
C VAL A 18 -0.64 1.34 -2.69
N LEU A 19 -1.62 0.89 -1.91
CA LEU A 19 -1.74 -0.54 -1.62
C LEU A 19 -1.87 -1.36 -2.89
N GLN A 20 -2.72 -0.91 -3.79
CA GLN A 20 -2.96 -1.60 -5.05
C GLN A 20 -1.69 -1.68 -5.89
N GLN A 21 -0.99 -0.55 -6.00
CA GLN A 21 0.22 -0.49 -6.81
C GLN A 21 1.31 -1.40 -6.26
N VAL A 22 1.53 -1.36 -4.95
CA VAL A 22 2.56 -2.19 -4.32
C VAL A 22 2.18 -3.66 -4.41
N TYR A 23 0.89 -3.97 -4.31
CA TYR A 23 0.43 -5.34 -4.48
C TYR A 23 0.77 -5.88 -5.87
N GLU A 24 0.51 -5.08 -6.90
CA GLU A 24 0.79 -5.48 -8.28
C GLU A 24 2.27 -5.64 -8.54
N ASP A 25 3.08 -4.77 -7.98
CA ASP A 25 4.51 -4.76 -8.23
C ASP A 25 5.28 -5.77 -7.37
N GLY A 26 4.69 -6.22 -6.28
CA GLY A 26 5.35 -7.12 -5.36
C GLY A 26 6.29 -6.44 -4.40
N GLY A 27 6.59 -5.19 -4.63
CA GLY A 27 7.47 -4.36 -3.82
C GLY A 27 7.97 -3.21 -4.64
N ASP A 28 8.29 -2.09 -4.00
CA ASP A 28 8.69 -0.89 -4.69
C ASP A 28 9.69 -0.09 -3.88
N ASP A 29 10.55 0.64 -4.56
CA ASP A 29 11.32 1.70 -3.94
C ASP A 29 10.37 2.88 -3.69
N ALA A 30 10.39 3.41 -2.47
CA ALA A 30 9.42 4.42 -2.08
C ALA A 30 9.49 5.69 -2.93
N ALA A 31 10.70 6.12 -3.31
CA ALA A 31 10.85 7.32 -4.11
C ALA A 31 10.33 7.11 -5.53
N ILE A 32 10.61 5.94 -6.09
CA ILE A 32 10.13 5.61 -7.42
C ILE A 32 8.60 5.48 -7.41
N LEU A 33 8.07 4.85 -6.38
CA LEU A 33 6.62 4.72 -6.21
C LEU A 33 5.95 6.09 -6.16
N ALA A 34 6.49 7.02 -5.37
CA ALA A 34 5.93 8.35 -5.29
C ALA A 34 5.91 9.03 -6.65
N ALA A 35 7.00 8.91 -7.40
CA ALA A 35 7.09 9.51 -8.73
C ALA A 35 6.08 8.88 -9.69
N GLN A 36 5.95 7.57 -9.67
CA GLN A 36 5.00 6.87 -10.53
C GLN A 36 3.56 7.28 -10.24
N MET A 37 3.25 7.54 -9.00
CA MET A 37 1.89 7.90 -8.61
C MET A 37 1.63 9.39 -8.65
N GLY A 38 2.64 10.18 -9.03
CA GLY A 38 2.48 11.62 -9.10
C GLY A 38 2.26 12.28 -7.76
N MET A 39 2.74 11.67 -6.69
CA MET A 39 2.59 12.22 -5.34
C MET A 39 3.82 12.99 -4.93
N PRO A 40 3.65 14.14 -4.25
CA PRO A 40 4.78 14.76 -3.60
C PRO A 40 5.40 13.76 -2.62
N ARG A 41 6.71 13.84 -2.48
CA ARG A 41 7.42 12.88 -1.62
C ARG A 41 6.85 12.84 -0.20
N ARG A 42 6.57 14.01 0.36
CA ARG A 42 6.03 14.07 1.72
C ARG A 42 4.69 13.36 1.82
N THR A 43 3.81 13.56 0.84
CA THR A 43 2.52 12.90 0.81
C THR A 43 2.70 11.38 0.76
N ALA A 44 3.57 10.92 -0.12
CA ALA A 44 3.82 9.48 -0.26
C ALA A 44 4.37 8.90 1.04
N MET A 45 5.32 9.60 1.68
CA MET A 45 5.91 9.08 2.91
C MET A 45 4.89 9.02 4.04
N ASN A 46 3.97 10.00 4.10
CA ASN A 46 2.92 9.99 5.10
C ASN A 46 1.96 8.82 4.88
N VAL A 47 1.60 8.58 3.63
CA VAL A 47 0.73 7.46 3.27
C VAL A 47 1.39 6.13 3.68
N LEU A 48 2.66 5.97 3.33
CA LEU A 48 3.39 4.75 3.66
C LEU A 48 3.51 4.56 5.17
N ALA A 49 3.75 5.64 5.91
CA ALA A 49 3.85 5.57 7.35
C ALA A 49 2.53 5.12 7.98
N ASP A 50 1.41 5.65 7.48
CA ASP A 50 0.11 5.27 7.98
C ASP A 50 -0.19 3.80 7.68
N LEU A 51 0.13 3.36 6.47
CA LEU A 51 -0.08 1.96 6.10
C LEU A 51 0.78 1.02 6.94
N ARG A 52 2.01 1.43 7.21
CA ARG A 52 2.89 0.66 8.08
C ARG A 52 2.34 0.61 9.50
N HIS A 53 1.87 1.75 10.00
CA HIS A 53 1.32 1.83 11.35
C HIS A 53 0.12 0.89 11.51
N ASN A 54 -0.65 0.74 10.45
CA ASN A 54 -1.83 -0.14 10.47
C ASN A 54 -1.49 -1.59 10.16
N GLY A 55 -0.22 -1.92 10.03
CA GLY A 55 0.19 -3.29 9.82
C GLY A 55 -0.02 -3.82 8.41
N LEU A 56 -0.21 -2.92 7.44
CA LEU A 56 -0.50 -3.31 6.05
C LEU A 56 0.74 -3.28 5.17
N MET A 57 1.77 -2.57 5.59
CA MET A 57 2.96 -2.33 4.78
C MET A 57 4.19 -2.53 5.63
N ALA A 58 5.22 -3.14 5.06
CA ALA A 58 6.53 -3.24 5.67
C ALA A 58 7.49 -2.35 4.89
N ILE A 59 8.35 -1.64 5.61
CA ILE A 59 9.32 -0.74 5.01
C ILE A 59 10.70 -1.13 5.51
N ASN A 60 11.58 -1.44 4.56
CA ASN A 60 12.98 -1.74 4.86
C ASN A 60 13.84 -0.61 4.36
N ARG A 61 14.69 -0.08 5.22
CA ARG A 61 15.60 0.99 4.85
C ARG A 61 17.00 0.42 4.69
N VAL A 62 17.58 0.63 3.52
CA VAL A 62 18.91 0.14 3.21
C VAL A 62 19.65 1.27 2.51
N TYR A 63 20.71 1.77 3.12
CA TYR A 63 21.57 2.82 2.54
C TYR A 63 20.81 4.04 2.08
N GLY A 64 19.84 4.48 2.86
CA GLY A 64 19.06 5.66 2.53
C GLY A 64 17.86 5.41 1.64
N ASP A 65 17.78 4.24 1.03
CA ASP A 65 16.60 3.87 0.25
C ASP A 65 15.56 3.23 1.15
N ALA A 66 14.30 3.34 0.74
CA ALA A 66 13.21 2.70 1.45
C ALA A 66 12.51 1.76 0.49
N TRP A 67 12.56 0.47 0.79
CA TRP A 67 11.87 -0.55 0.01
C TRP A 67 10.58 -0.90 0.74
N VAL A 68 9.47 -0.86 0.02
CA VAL A 68 8.16 -1.12 0.62
C VAL A 68 7.53 -2.36 -0.01
N ARG A 69 6.84 -3.12 0.82
CA ARG A 69 6.10 -4.29 0.37
C ARG A 69 4.90 -4.49 1.28
N LEU A 70 3.91 -5.21 0.82
CA LEU A 70 2.76 -5.49 1.65
C LEU A 70 3.08 -6.61 2.64
N THR A 71 2.49 -6.47 3.83
CA THR A 71 2.45 -7.57 4.78
C THR A 71 1.39 -8.57 4.32
N THR A 72 1.34 -9.72 4.99
CA THR A 72 0.27 -10.69 4.73
C THR A 72 -1.10 -10.06 4.95
N ARG A 73 -1.21 -9.24 6.00
CA ARG A 73 -2.46 -8.53 6.29
C ARG A 73 -2.81 -7.57 5.16
N GLY A 74 -1.81 -6.85 4.64
CA GLY A 74 -2.03 -5.94 3.52
C GLY A 74 -2.49 -6.65 2.26
N LYS A 75 -1.87 -7.79 1.96
CA LYS A 75 -2.26 -8.59 0.80
C LYS A 75 -3.68 -9.09 0.92
N ARG A 76 -4.05 -9.57 2.10
CA ARG A 76 -5.42 -10.05 2.33
C ARG A 76 -6.44 -8.95 2.18
N LEU A 77 -6.10 -7.75 2.65
CA LEU A 77 -7.02 -6.62 2.51
C LEU A 77 -7.22 -6.26 1.04
N VAL A 78 -6.14 -6.20 0.25
CA VAL A 78 -6.24 -5.94 -1.18
C VAL A 78 -7.13 -6.98 -1.86
N GLN A 79 -6.92 -8.24 -1.56
CA GLN A 79 -7.69 -9.32 -2.16
C GLN A 79 -9.17 -9.24 -1.79
N ARG A 80 -9.47 -8.74 -0.60
CA ARG A 80 -10.86 -8.57 -0.17
C ARG A 80 -11.53 -7.39 -0.84
N ILE A 81 -10.82 -6.28 -0.96
CA ILE A 81 -11.39 -5.06 -1.54
C ILE A 81 -11.51 -5.20 -3.07
N TRP A 82 -10.50 -5.80 -3.68
CA TRP A 82 -10.47 -5.99 -5.13
C TRP A 82 -10.35 -7.47 -5.44
N PRO A 83 -11.47 -8.18 -5.54
CA PRO A 83 -11.43 -9.64 -5.80
C PRO A 83 -10.68 -10.02 -7.05
N GLU A 84 -10.64 -9.13 -8.06
CA GLU A 84 -9.91 -9.40 -9.28
C GLU A 84 -8.39 -9.51 -9.04
N ALA A 85 -7.88 -8.91 -7.97
CA ALA A 85 -6.48 -9.04 -7.63
C ALA A 85 -6.14 -10.48 -7.25
N GLN A 86 -7.06 -11.14 -6.57
CA GLN A 86 -6.87 -12.54 -6.21
C GLN A 86 -6.82 -13.42 -7.45
N ALA A 87 -7.66 -13.15 -8.43
CA ALA A 87 -7.66 -13.90 -9.68
C ALA A 87 -6.34 -13.71 -10.43
N ILE A 88 -5.81 -12.50 -10.42
CA ILE A 88 -4.53 -12.21 -11.07
C ILE A 88 -3.40 -12.94 -10.36
N ALA A 89 -3.45 -12.99 -9.04
CA ALA A 89 -2.41 -13.63 -8.25
C ALA A 89 -2.41 -15.14 -8.35
N ALA A 90 -3.52 -15.70 -8.71
CA ALA A 90 -3.62 -17.12 -8.89
C ALA A 90 -2.92 -17.54 -10.17
#